data_4f50fe6dd33751edd55242e670b478e8
#
_entry.id   4f50fe6dd33751edd55242e670b478e8
#
_cell.length_a   1.000
_cell.length_b   1.000
_cell.length_c   1.000
_cell.angle_alpha   90.00
_cell.angle_beta   90.00
_cell.angle_gamma   90.00
#
_symmetry.space_group_name_H-M   'P 1'
#
loop_
_entity.id
_entity.type
_entity.pdbx_description
1 polymer ?
#
loop_
_entity_poly.entity_id
_entity_poly.type
_entity_poly.pdbx_seq_one_letter_code
_entity_poly.pdbx_strand_id
1 'polypeptide(L)'
;MRKRLLYLLMLMPLASGVSAQDLNLPGLTSPKNVKVTDIGKITTYIDEKIVTDSLTGRQDTVYSVVPEVVWRSENADFMNAQPSRRAISTSTISGRIHDKFDEVTIYTFKYTYESINSKGETVTLSGRAACPNPNRTSEVNNMLIGTHVTITADNQCPSNITAVTGSDVSVLFSLTGGASLNLNKTITAVEWYVRIRWWIFNPGAAIGGAIGSAIRDAADGGVKHNYNFVVMPDYEGYGDTKTHAHPYLYEELTARQVLDGAVAARYAYEHDADLKKLHVKFRKDWRTVVCGYSQGGAVAMATHRFIEQNHLDEELHFTGSICGDGPYDPMATLMYYVKNDIDNKPMSLPVVLPLIVKGMLDTNPYMRTHKAEDYFNTKFLQTGIMKWLTDKVKNSGDIEAEFKNLYNQGKDGDNTYYRDLLTADGRAMMRNIMNKECLEYFTNIYNTYKNQYKTAAGIPLPTKRGVMEDLHLALASNDMTEGWTPKHQILLFHSKADTTVPYDNAERAMTKLGGWAVLHTSDRGREHVDAGQDFFAGETDGVFDKAALAIEDDLRVAVALKKLIDLPYKGQKAGDISKW
;
A
#
# COMPACT_ATOMS: atom_id res chain seq x y z
N MET A 1 -50.93 26.50 -14.89
CA MET A 1 -49.95 25.38 -14.72
C MET A 1 -48.54 25.67 -15.26
N ARG A 2 -48.02 26.88 -15.16
CA ARG A 2 -46.65 27.22 -15.67
C ARG A 2 -45.77 27.96 -14.65
N LYS A 3 -46.14 27.98 -13.36
CA LYS A 3 -45.34 28.67 -12.31
C LYS A 3 -44.80 27.75 -11.21
N ARG A 4 -44.90 26.40 -11.33
CA ARG A 4 -44.36 25.46 -10.34
C ARG A 4 -43.13 24.68 -10.82
N LEU A 5 -42.64 24.93 -12.06
CA LEU A 5 -41.47 24.25 -12.62
C LEU A 5 -40.17 25.03 -12.47
N LEU A 6 -40.23 26.26 -11.93
CA LEU A 6 -39.03 27.12 -11.79
C LEU A 6 -38.40 27.09 -10.39
N TYR A 7 -39.03 26.43 -9.41
CA TYR A 7 -38.50 26.31 -8.05
C TYR A 7 -37.82 25.00 -7.72
N LEU A 8 -37.84 24.03 -8.67
CA LEU A 8 -37.17 22.73 -8.46
C LEU A 8 -35.73 22.68 -9.03
N LEU A 9 -35.28 23.77 -9.67
CA LEU A 9 -33.94 23.90 -10.25
C LEU A 9 -32.98 24.74 -9.39
N MET A 10 -33.42 25.20 -8.19
CA MET A 10 -32.59 26.01 -7.29
C MET A 10 -32.25 25.33 -5.95
N LEU A 11 -32.48 24.03 -5.82
CA LEU A 11 -32.12 23.27 -4.63
C LEU A 11 -31.35 21.98 -5.02
N MET A 12 -30.50 22.07 -6.04
CA MET A 12 -29.36 21.16 -6.07
C MET A 12 -28.33 21.75 -5.11
N PRO A 13 -27.93 21.04 -4.08
CA PRO A 13 -26.78 21.45 -3.30
C PRO A 13 -25.59 21.52 -4.28
N LEU A 14 -24.91 22.66 -4.30
CA LEU A 14 -23.58 22.82 -4.83
C LEU A 14 -22.61 22.00 -3.94
N ALA A 15 -22.79 20.70 -3.91
CA ALA A 15 -21.78 19.74 -3.52
C ALA A 15 -20.98 19.38 -4.78
N SER A 16 -20.46 20.40 -5.45
CA SER A 16 -19.37 20.22 -6.38
C SER A 16 -18.09 20.16 -5.55
N GLY A 17 -17.79 18.98 -5.00
CA GLY A 17 -16.40 18.64 -4.85
C GLY A 17 -15.71 18.90 -6.18
N VAL A 18 -14.47 19.32 -6.18
CA VAL A 18 -13.64 19.35 -7.40
C VAL A 18 -13.68 17.93 -7.94
N SER A 19 -14.49 17.71 -8.97
CA SER A 19 -14.61 16.41 -9.61
C SER A 19 -13.53 16.28 -10.69
N ALA A 20 -13.28 15.07 -11.16
CA ALA A 20 -12.42 14.82 -12.33
C ALA A 20 -12.72 15.77 -13.51
N GLN A 21 -13.94 16.29 -13.59
CA GLN A 21 -14.34 17.27 -14.59
C GLN A 21 -13.55 18.58 -14.53
N ASP A 22 -13.07 18.98 -13.34
CA ASP A 22 -12.27 20.22 -13.20
C ASP A 22 -10.82 20.04 -13.69
N LEU A 23 -10.32 18.80 -13.70
CA LEU A 23 -9.01 18.47 -14.29
C LEU A 23 -9.12 18.05 -15.76
N ASN A 24 -10.35 17.96 -16.31
CA ASN A 24 -10.61 17.50 -17.67
C ASN A 24 -9.82 16.22 -18.00
N LEU A 25 -9.93 15.22 -17.08
CA LEU A 25 -9.25 13.94 -17.20
C LEU A 25 -9.90 13.14 -18.33
N PRO A 26 -9.25 12.98 -19.49
CA PRO A 26 -9.77 12.09 -20.52
C PRO A 26 -9.82 10.68 -19.96
N GLY A 27 -10.79 9.88 -20.38
CA GLY A 27 -10.83 8.44 -20.09
C GLY A 27 -9.50 7.77 -20.46
N LEU A 28 -9.30 6.52 -20.03
CA LEU A 28 -8.11 5.74 -20.41
C LEU A 28 -8.01 5.71 -21.93
N THR A 29 -7.10 6.50 -22.45
CA THR A 29 -6.72 6.43 -23.86
C THR A 29 -5.59 5.42 -24.01
N SER A 30 -5.31 4.99 -25.23
CA SER A 30 -4.15 4.12 -25.50
C SER A 30 -2.91 4.65 -24.78
N PRO A 31 -2.15 3.81 -24.08
CA PRO A 31 -0.97 4.23 -23.34
C PRO A 31 0.01 4.94 -24.27
N LYS A 32 0.55 6.08 -23.83
CA LYS A 32 1.45 6.92 -24.62
C LYS A 32 2.87 6.87 -24.08
N ASN A 33 3.83 6.87 -25.01
CA ASN A 33 5.26 6.93 -24.71
C ASN A 33 5.75 5.91 -23.69
N VAL A 34 5.16 4.70 -23.73
CA VAL A 34 5.54 3.60 -22.85
C VAL A 34 6.91 3.07 -23.25
N LYS A 35 7.82 2.99 -22.28
CA LYS A 35 9.17 2.44 -22.48
C LYS A 35 9.49 1.47 -21.36
N VAL A 36 10.00 0.29 -21.71
CA VAL A 36 10.67 -0.61 -20.78
C VAL A 36 12.10 -0.10 -20.58
N THR A 37 12.42 0.35 -19.39
CA THR A 37 13.73 0.92 -19.08
C THR A 37 14.74 -0.14 -18.64
N ASP A 38 14.28 -1.16 -17.93
CA ASP A 38 15.09 -2.33 -17.59
C ASP A 38 14.23 -3.57 -17.37
N ILE A 39 14.83 -4.75 -17.52
CA ILE A 39 14.21 -6.06 -17.24
C ILE A 39 15.12 -6.79 -16.27
N GLY A 40 14.52 -7.42 -15.26
CA GLY A 40 15.25 -8.15 -14.24
C GLY A 40 14.63 -9.51 -13.93
N LYS A 41 15.42 -10.35 -13.30
CA LYS A 41 15.03 -11.64 -12.77
C LYS A 41 15.25 -11.63 -11.27
N ILE A 42 14.19 -11.91 -10.51
CA ILE A 42 14.27 -12.11 -9.07
C ILE A 42 14.41 -13.59 -8.82
N THR A 43 15.50 -13.99 -8.17
CA THR A 43 15.71 -15.35 -7.67
C THR A 43 15.86 -15.30 -6.16
N THR A 44 15.40 -16.34 -5.49
CA THR A 44 15.56 -16.45 -4.04
C THR A 44 16.64 -17.48 -3.72
N TYR A 45 17.45 -17.18 -2.74
CA TYR A 45 18.40 -18.14 -2.17
C TYR A 45 18.26 -18.17 -0.65
N ILE A 46 18.80 -19.22 -0.02
CA ILE A 46 18.85 -19.34 1.43
C ILE A 46 20.23 -18.91 1.88
N ASP A 47 20.26 -17.90 2.75
CA ASP A 47 21.47 -17.46 3.43
C ASP A 47 21.56 -18.14 4.79
N GLU A 48 22.74 -18.69 5.11
CA GLU A 48 23.03 -19.36 6.38
C GLU A 48 23.96 -18.48 7.21
N LYS A 49 23.52 -18.12 8.40
CA LYS A 49 24.28 -17.29 9.32
C LYS A 49 24.37 -17.93 10.69
N ILE A 50 25.58 -18.06 11.22
CA ILE A 50 25.78 -18.45 12.60
C ILE A 50 25.60 -17.21 13.49
N VAL A 51 24.64 -17.28 14.40
CA VAL A 51 24.35 -16.23 15.38
C VAL A 51 24.74 -16.77 16.74
N THR A 52 25.55 -16.01 17.47
CA THR A 52 25.91 -16.34 18.86
C THR A 52 25.00 -15.55 19.80
N ASP A 53 24.27 -16.25 20.65
CA ASP A 53 23.50 -15.64 21.73
C ASP A 53 24.47 -14.93 22.69
N SER A 54 24.30 -13.63 22.86
CA SER A 54 25.19 -12.79 23.66
C SER A 54 25.11 -13.07 25.17
N LEU A 55 24.04 -13.72 25.64
CA LEU A 55 23.83 -14.02 27.05
C LEU A 55 24.35 -15.42 27.43
N THR A 56 24.18 -16.38 26.53
CA THR A 56 24.48 -17.79 26.81
C THR A 56 25.75 -18.29 26.10
N GLY A 57 26.30 -17.53 25.16
CA GLY A 57 27.42 -17.95 24.30
C GLY A 57 27.07 -19.07 23.33
N ARG A 58 25.83 -19.50 23.26
CA ARG A 58 25.36 -20.57 22.38
C ARG A 58 25.35 -20.09 20.93
N GLN A 59 25.82 -20.95 20.05
CA GLN A 59 25.77 -20.72 18.61
C GLN A 59 24.56 -21.44 18.00
N ASP A 60 23.73 -20.70 17.29
CA ASP A 60 22.62 -21.24 16.49
C ASP A 60 22.80 -20.84 15.03
N THR A 61 22.45 -21.77 14.14
CA THR A 61 22.45 -21.49 12.69
C THR A 61 21.07 -20.94 12.32
N VAL A 62 21.06 -19.73 11.77
CA VAL A 62 19.87 -19.04 11.31
C VAL A 62 19.85 -19.06 9.80
N TYR A 63 18.75 -19.52 9.22
CA TYR A 63 18.52 -19.51 7.79
C TYR A 63 17.56 -18.40 7.41
N SER A 64 17.91 -17.60 6.43
CA SER A 64 17.04 -16.56 5.88
C SER A 64 16.85 -16.75 4.38
N VAL A 65 15.64 -16.52 3.92
CA VAL A 65 15.34 -16.50 2.48
C VAL A 65 15.63 -15.11 1.96
N VAL A 66 16.58 -14.99 1.04
CA VAL A 66 17.04 -13.71 0.50
C VAL A 66 16.73 -13.66 -0.99
N PRO A 67 15.95 -12.68 -1.47
CA PRO A 67 15.79 -12.46 -2.89
C PRO A 67 16.95 -11.66 -3.44
N GLU A 68 17.38 -12.01 -4.61
CA GLU A 68 18.38 -11.28 -5.39
C GLU A 68 17.77 -10.89 -6.73
N VAL A 69 17.93 -9.64 -7.08
CA VAL A 69 17.50 -9.13 -8.39
C VAL A 69 18.72 -8.98 -9.28
N VAL A 70 18.70 -9.62 -10.43
CA VAL A 70 19.71 -9.43 -11.48
C VAL A 70 19.05 -8.66 -12.62
N TRP A 71 19.52 -7.45 -12.86
CA TRP A 71 19.03 -6.59 -13.93
C TRP A 71 19.78 -6.84 -15.24
N ARG A 72 19.08 -6.69 -16.37
CA ARG A 72 19.68 -6.77 -17.72
C ARG A 72 20.77 -5.71 -17.90
N SER A 73 20.58 -4.52 -17.35
CA SER A 73 21.58 -3.45 -17.37
C SER A 73 22.89 -3.82 -16.67
N GLU A 74 22.83 -4.73 -15.68
CA GLU A 74 23.98 -5.22 -14.92
C GLU A 74 24.57 -6.49 -15.52
N ASN A 75 23.73 -7.33 -16.11
CA ASN A 75 24.13 -8.60 -16.71
C ASN A 75 23.29 -8.90 -17.95
N ALA A 76 23.88 -8.84 -19.13
CA ALA A 76 23.20 -9.10 -20.40
C ALA A 76 22.61 -10.52 -20.49
N ASP A 77 23.16 -11.49 -19.77
CA ASP A 77 22.65 -12.87 -19.68
C ASP A 77 21.79 -13.11 -18.41
N PHE A 78 21.09 -12.08 -17.94
CA PHE A 78 20.29 -12.13 -16.72
C PHE A 78 19.27 -13.27 -16.69
N MET A 79 18.75 -13.70 -17.85
CA MET A 79 17.80 -14.80 -17.94
C MET A 79 18.37 -16.12 -17.41
N ASN A 80 19.66 -16.38 -17.63
CA ASN A 80 20.38 -17.56 -17.17
C ASN A 80 21.17 -17.32 -15.87
N ALA A 81 21.15 -16.09 -15.36
CA ALA A 81 21.90 -15.75 -14.16
C ALA A 81 21.42 -16.59 -12.96
N GLN A 82 22.37 -17.13 -12.23
CA GLN A 82 22.14 -17.79 -10.95
C GLN A 82 22.38 -16.76 -9.82
N PRO A 83 21.79 -16.96 -8.63
CA PRO A 83 22.08 -16.10 -7.48
C PRO A 83 23.58 -15.99 -7.24
N SER A 84 24.07 -14.79 -6.92
CA SER A 84 25.51 -14.53 -6.70
C SER A 84 26.05 -15.29 -5.49
N ARG A 85 25.18 -15.61 -4.56
CA ARG A 85 25.49 -16.38 -3.36
C ARG A 85 24.74 -17.71 -3.40
N ARG A 86 25.47 -18.80 -3.40
CA ARG A 86 24.89 -20.11 -3.14
C ARG A 86 24.88 -20.34 -1.63
N ALA A 87 23.75 -20.77 -1.09
CA ALA A 87 23.74 -21.35 0.24
C ALA A 87 24.79 -22.46 0.27
N ILE A 88 25.71 -22.41 1.22
CA ILE A 88 26.72 -23.44 1.38
C ILE A 88 26.00 -24.66 1.92
N SER A 89 25.56 -25.52 1.03
CA SER A 89 24.90 -26.77 1.38
C SER A 89 25.95 -27.76 1.85
N THR A 90 26.03 -28.01 3.13
CA THR A 90 26.83 -29.09 3.70
C THR A 90 26.00 -30.33 4.07
N SER A 91 24.67 -30.32 3.86
CA SER A 91 23.82 -31.46 4.21
C SER A 91 22.63 -31.62 3.24
N THR A 92 22.17 -32.85 3.11
CA THR A 92 20.98 -33.29 2.37
C THR A 92 19.70 -32.52 2.80
N ILE A 93 19.76 -31.83 3.91
CA ILE A 93 18.69 -31.09 4.55
C ILE A 93 18.56 -29.70 3.91
N SER A 94 19.70 -29.01 3.69
CA SER A 94 19.70 -27.72 3.01
C SER A 94 19.33 -27.86 1.53
N GLY A 95 19.68 -28.97 0.88
CA GLY A 95 19.29 -29.27 -0.49
C GLY A 95 17.78 -29.28 -0.71
N ARG A 96 17.00 -29.86 0.22
CA ARG A 96 15.54 -29.90 0.09
C ARG A 96 14.86 -28.53 0.30
N ILE A 97 15.47 -27.67 1.08
CA ILE A 97 15.02 -26.30 1.23
C ILE A 97 15.39 -25.50 -0.01
N HIS A 98 16.61 -25.67 -0.49
CA HIS A 98 17.13 -25.05 -1.70
C HIS A 98 16.25 -25.40 -2.91
N ASP A 99 15.94 -26.68 -3.11
CA ASP A 99 15.10 -27.16 -4.22
C ASP A 99 13.70 -26.55 -4.21
N LYS A 100 13.15 -26.23 -3.02
CA LYS A 100 11.84 -25.56 -2.93
C LYS A 100 11.89 -24.08 -3.27
N PHE A 101 13.00 -23.40 -3.03
CA PHE A 101 13.13 -21.94 -3.23
C PHE A 101 13.80 -21.57 -4.55
N ASP A 102 14.69 -22.39 -5.08
CA ASP A 102 15.29 -22.19 -6.41
C ASP A 102 14.25 -22.17 -7.55
N GLU A 103 13.06 -22.68 -7.26
CA GLU A 103 11.97 -22.72 -8.24
C GLU A 103 11.18 -21.39 -8.33
N VAL A 104 11.41 -20.43 -7.44
CA VAL A 104 10.68 -19.16 -7.44
C VAL A 104 11.47 -18.10 -8.19
N THR A 105 11.36 -18.14 -9.49
CA THR A 105 11.85 -17.07 -10.35
C THR A 105 10.70 -16.18 -10.75
N ILE A 106 10.81 -14.89 -10.47
CA ILE A 106 9.89 -13.85 -10.89
C ILE A 106 10.62 -12.96 -11.90
N TYR A 107 10.01 -12.71 -13.04
CA TYR A 107 10.52 -11.70 -13.95
C TYR A 107 9.90 -10.35 -13.61
N THR A 108 10.71 -9.31 -13.61
CA THR A 108 10.30 -7.95 -13.28
C THR A 108 10.84 -6.97 -14.31
N PHE A 109 10.16 -5.88 -14.54
CA PHE A 109 10.66 -4.83 -15.40
C PHE A 109 10.27 -3.44 -14.87
N LYS A 110 11.16 -2.48 -15.12
CA LYS A 110 10.90 -1.06 -14.90
C LYS A 110 10.36 -0.46 -16.19
N TYR A 111 9.42 0.44 -16.05
CA TYR A 111 8.82 1.12 -17.20
C TYR A 111 8.51 2.57 -16.90
N THR A 112 8.41 3.37 -17.97
CA THR A 112 7.93 4.75 -17.90
C THR A 112 6.71 4.92 -18.79
N TYR A 113 5.87 5.89 -18.42
CA TYR A 113 4.61 6.17 -19.12
C TYR A 113 4.20 7.63 -18.95
N GLU A 114 3.38 8.13 -19.87
CA GLU A 114 2.78 9.46 -19.74
C GLU A 114 1.50 9.42 -18.93
N SER A 115 1.35 10.40 -18.05
CA SER A 115 0.13 10.73 -17.33
C SER A 115 0.00 12.25 -17.21
N ILE A 116 -0.77 12.75 -16.27
CA ILE A 116 -0.96 14.16 -15.98
C ILE A 116 -0.54 14.48 -14.55
N ASN A 117 -0.08 15.70 -14.32
CA ASN A 117 0.20 16.23 -12.99
C ASN A 117 -1.01 17.01 -12.43
N SER A 118 -0.88 17.56 -11.23
CA SER A 118 -1.91 18.35 -10.55
C SER A 118 -2.34 19.63 -11.28
N LYS A 119 -1.59 20.04 -12.30
CA LYS A 119 -1.91 21.21 -13.15
C LYS A 119 -2.57 20.81 -14.47
N GLY A 120 -2.75 19.51 -14.72
CA GLY A 120 -3.23 18.97 -16.00
C GLY A 120 -2.17 18.93 -17.09
N GLU A 121 -0.89 19.11 -16.76
CA GLU A 121 0.22 19.03 -17.70
C GLU A 121 0.68 17.59 -17.84
N THR A 122 1.13 17.20 -19.05
CA THR A 122 1.71 15.88 -19.29
C THR A 122 2.97 15.69 -18.46
N VAL A 123 3.09 14.56 -17.79
CA VAL A 123 4.23 14.15 -16.98
C VAL A 123 4.62 12.71 -17.31
N THR A 124 5.93 12.43 -17.32
CA THR A 124 6.44 11.07 -17.47
C THR A 124 6.66 10.48 -16.08
N LEU A 125 5.90 9.45 -15.77
CA LEU A 125 5.97 8.70 -14.52
C LEU A 125 6.68 7.36 -14.75
N SER A 126 7.06 6.72 -13.67
CA SER A 126 7.70 5.41 -13.67
C SER A 126 6.94 4.40 -12.82
N GLY A 127 7.33 3.16 -12.94
CA GLY A 127 6.78 2.07 -12.15
C GLY A 127 7.54 0.78 -12.38
N ARG A 128 7.14 -0.23 -11.64
CA ARG A 128 7.67 -1.58 -11.73
C ARG A 128 6.55 -2.60 -11.85
N ALA A 129 6.75 -3.60 -12.69
CA ALA A 129 5.83 -4.71 -12.81
C ALA A 129 6.56 -6.05 -12.65
N ALA A 130 5.82 -7.07 -12.24
CA ALA A 130 6.31 -8.42 -12.08
C ALA A 130 5.41 -9.40 -12.83
N CYS A 131 6.03 -10.38 -13.49
CA CYS A 131 5.38 -11.37 -14.33
C CYS A 131 5.65 -12.78 -13.81
N PRO A 132 4.71 -13.72 -13.99
CA PRO A 132 4.92 -15.11 -13.62
C PRO A 132 6.08 -15.74 -14.37
N ASN A 133 6.67 -16.76 -13.75
CA ASN A 133 7.74 -17.54 -14.37
C ASN A 133 7.19 -18.34 -15.56
N PRO A 134 7.75 -18.18 -16.79
CA PRO A 134 7.33 -18.91 -17.97
C PRO A 134 7.52 -20.43 -17.88
N ASN A 135 8.40 -20.90 -17.00
CA ASN A 135 8.58 -22.34 -16.77
C ASN A 135 7.43 -22.93 -15.92
N ARG A 136 6.60 -22.09 -15.32
CA ARG A 136 5.48 -22.49 -14.46
C ARG A 136 4.12 -22.35 -15.14
N THR A 137 3.97 -21.34 -15.97
CA THR A 137 2.72 -21.06 -16.66
C THR A 137 2.96 -20.42 -18.01
N SER A 138 2.02 -20.65 -18.94
CA SER A 138 1.92 -19.92 -20.21
C SER A 138 0.86 -18.80 -20.17
N GLU A 139 0.16 -18.65 -19.04
CA GLU A 139 -0.96 -17.72 -18.94
C GLU A 139 -0.91 -16.90 -17.64
N VAL A 140 -1.30 -15.63 -17.76
CA VAL A 140 -1.64 -14.74 -16.66
C VAL A 140 -3.14 -14.82 -16.41
N ASN A 141 -3.53 -15.11 -15.18
CA ASN A 141 -4.93 -15.22 -14.78
C ASN A 141 -5.52 -13.86 -14.41
N ASN A 142 -4.72 -13.02 -13.74
CA ASN A 142 -5.20 -11.75 -13.22
C ASN A 142 -4.15 -10.66 -13.28
N MET A 143 -4.60 -9.41 -13.25
CA MET A 143 -3.79 -8.23 -13.01
C MET A 143 -4.05 -7.72 -11.59
N LEU A 144 -3.02 -7.65 -10.78
CA LEU A 144 -3.05 -7.03 -9.46
C LEU A 144 -2.37 -5.66 -9.55
N ILE A 145 -3.15 -4.61 -9.34
CA ILE A 145 -2.63 -3.25 -9.25
C ILE A 145 -2.31 -2.99 -7.78
N GLY A 146 -1.03 -2.98 -7.46
CA GLY A 146 -0.53 -2.65 -6.13
C GLY A 146 -0.36 -1.14 -5.97
N THR A 147 -0.89 -0.62 -4.89
CA THR A 147 -0.74 0.77 -4.46
C THR A 147 0.11 0.79 -3.21
N HIS A 148 1.31 1.41 -3.28
CA HIS A 148 2.29 1.28 -2.22
C HIS A 148 1.98 2.14 -0.98
N VAL A 149 2.50 1.73 0.16
CA VAL A 149 2.40 2.46 1.44
C VAL A 149 3.08 3.83 1.39
N THR A 150 2.88 4.62 2.43
CA THR A 150 3.60 5.89 2.60
C THR A 150 5.11 5.66 2.59
N ILE A 151 5.80 6.34 1.69
CA ILE A 151 7.25 6.41 1.61
C ILE A 151 7.68 7.87 1.69
N THR A 152 8.88 8.12 2.19
CA THR A 152 9.45 9.47 2.31
C THR A 152 10.82 9.59 1.64
N ALA A 153 11.35 8.47 1.13
CA ALA A 153 12.60 8.43 0.39
C ALA A 153 12.40 7.80 -1.00
N ASP A 154 13.07 8.36 -2.00
CA ASP A 154 12.97 7.93 -3.38
C ASP A 154 13.45 6.48 -3.61
N ASN A 155 14.40 6.01 -2.81
CA ASN A 155 14.88 4.62 -2.88
C ASN A 155 13.88 3.58 -2.35
N GLN A 156 12.73 4.01 -1.84
CA GLN A 156 11.66 3.12 -1.37
C GLN A 156 10.58 2.92 -2.43
N CYS A 157 10.54 3.70 -3.51
CA CYS A 157 9.51 3.55 -4.54
C CYS A 157 9.71 2.25 -5.35
N PRO A 158 8.65 1.68 -5.91
CA PRO A 158 8.67 0.40 -6.62
C PRO A 158 9.78 0.27 -7.67
N SER A 159 10.03 1.31 -8.47
CA SER A 159 11.06 1.28 -9.52
C SER A 159 12.49 1.33 -8.98
N ASN A 160 12.72 1.94 -7.80
CA ASN A 160 14.05 2.16 -7.23
C ASN A 160 14.42 1.18 -6.11
N ILE A 161 13.45 0.47 -5.53
CA ILE A 161 13.74 -0.48 -4.46
C ILE A 161 14.64 -1.62 -4.97
N THR A 162 15.80 -1.75 -4.38
CA THR A 162 16.81 -2.76 -4.76
C THR A 162 16.69 -4.03 -3.93
N ALA A 163 16.37 -3.88 -2.66
CA ALA A 163 16.14 -4.99 -1.74
C ALA A 163 14.64 -5.30 -1.67
N VAL A 164 14.23 -6.40 -2.27
CA VAL A 164 12.83 -6.86 -2.24
C VAL A 164 12.54 -7.54 -0.90
N THR A 165 12.98 -6.97 0.22
CA THR A 165 12.80 -7.54 1.57
C THR A 165 12.01 -6.59 2.45
N GLY A 166 10.96 -7.11 3.07
CA GLY A 166 10.24 -6.42 4.14
C GLY A 166 9.37 -5.24 3.71
N SER A 167 9.09 -5.08 2.43
CA SER A 167 8.21 -4.05 1.91
C SER A 167 6.90 -4.64 1.35
N ASP A 168 5.87 -3.80 1.25
CA ASP A 168 4.63 -4.12 0.55
C ASP A 168 4.88 -4.54 -0.92
N VAL A 169 5.85 -3.89 -1.59
CA VAL A 169 6.30 -4.25 -2.95
C VAL A 169 6.70 -5.72 -3.02
N SER A 170 7.48 -6.20 -2.05
CA SER A 170 7.94 -7.58 -2.05
C SER A 170 6.79 -8.57 -1.82
N VAL A 171 5.88 -8.24 -0.91
CA VAL A 171 4.72 -9.09 -0.65
C VAL A 171 3.82 -9.17 -1.87
N LEU A 172 3.48 -8.05 -2.49
CA LEU A 172 2.62 -8.02 -3.67
C LEU A 172 3.29 -8.72 -4.87
N PHE A 173 4.58 -8.52 -5.08
CA PHE A 173 5.31 -9.23 -6.15
C PHE A 173 5.40 -10.74 -5.90
N SER A 174 5.35 -11.21 -4.65
CA SER A 174 5.28 -12.64 -4.37
C SER A 174 4.02 -13.29 -4.92
N LEU A 175 2.95 -12.52 -5.11
CA LEU A 175 1.67 -12.98 -5.64
C LEU A 175 1.69 -13.22 -7.17
N THR A 176 2.81 -13.05 -7.83
CA THR A 176 2.92 -13.36 -9.28
C THR A 176 2.76 -14.84 -9.58
N GLY A 177 2.89 -15.69 -8.59
CA GLY A 177 2.49 -17.08 -8.70
C GLY A 177 3.51 -18.10 -8.26
N GLY A 178 3.04 -19.01 -7.48
CA GLY A 178 3.61 -20.32 -7.28
C GLY A 178 4.47 -20.54 -6.04
N ALA A 179 4.88 -19.53 -5.31
CA ALA A 179 5.40 -19.71 -3.94
C ALA A 179 5.50 -18.37 -3.23
N SER A 180 5.15 -18.34 -1.98
CA SER A 180 5.27 -17.13 -1.16
C SER A 180 6.74 -16.80 -0.95
N LEU A 181 7.15 -15.65 -1.44
CA LEU A 181 8.38 -14.99 -1.04
C LEU A 181 8.19 -14.43 0.38
N ASN A 182 7.99 -15.28 1.37
CA ASN A 182 7.97 -14.80 2.75
C ASN A 182 9.41 -14.48 3.18
N LEU A 183 9.85 -13.30 2.82
CA LEU A 183 11.22 -12.83 2.79
C LEU A 183 11.79 -12.49 4.16
N ASN A 184 10.98 -12.56 5.23
CA ASN A 184 11.39 -12.21 6.58
C ASN A 184 11.41 -13.40 7.55
N LYS A 185 11.25 -14.63 7.06
CA LYS A 185 11.31 -15.79 7.97
C LYS A 185 12.72 -16.22 8.23
N THR A 186 13.21 -15.86 9.39
CA THR A 186 14.37 -16.46 10.00
C THR A 186 13.97 -17.82 10.60
N ILE A 187 14.49 -18.90 10.03
CA ILE A 187 14.28 -20.26 10.56
C ILE A 187 15.48 -20.60 11.43
N THR A 188 15.26 -20.81 12.73
CA THR A 188 16.34 -21.27 13.60
C THR A 188 16.61 -22.76 13.37
N ALA A 189 17.85 -23.18 13.52
CA ALA A 189 18.24 -24.59 13.40
C ALA A 189 17.49 -25.49 14.41
N VAL A 190 17.09 -24.93 15.55
CA VAL A 190 16.29 -25.62 16.58
C VAL A 190 14.86 -25.89 16.09
N GLU A 191 14.23 -24.93 15.49
CA GLU A 191 12.87 -25.09 14.92
C GLU A 191 12.90 -26.11 13.78
N TRP A 192 13.95 -26.09 13.01
CA TRP A 192 14.19 -27.02 11.92
C TRP A 192 14.40 -28.46 12.43
N TYR A 193 15.25 -28.62 13.45
CA TYR A 193 15.53 -29.90 14.11
C TYR A 193 14.26 -30.50 14.75
N VAL A 194 13.44 -29.69 15.43
CA VAL A 194 12.17 -30.11 16.01
C VAL A 194 11.20 -30.60 14.94
N ARG A 195 11.10 -29.91 13.79
CA ARG A 195 10.25 -30.33 12.67
C ARG A 195 10.70 -31.63 12.04
N ILE A 196 11.99 -31.80 11.78
CA ILE A 196 12.53 -33.05 11.23
C ILE A 196 12.34 -34.19 12.22
N ARG A 197 12.59 -33.96 13.50
CA ARG A 197 12.38 -34.96 14.53
C ARG A 197 10.92 -35.37 14.60
N TRP A 198 9.99 -34.42 14.52
CA TRP A 198 8.57 -34.71 14.45
C TRP A 198 8.20 -35.53 13.20
N TRP A 199 8.74 -35.18 12.07
CA TRP A 199 8.56 -35.90 10.79
C TRP A 199 9.14 -37.33 10.84
N ILE A 200 10.30 -37.50 11.42
CA ILE A 200 10.96 -38.82 11.55
C ILE A 200 10.19 -39.73 12.52
N PHE A 201 9.70 -39.19 13.61
CA PHE A 201 8.99 -39.96 14.64
C PHE A 201 7.48 -40.11 14.36
N ASN A 202 6.93 -39.43 13.37
CA ASN A 202 5.55 -39.58 12.91
C ASN A 202 5.45 -39.82 11.41
N PRO A 203 6.06 -40.90 10.87
CA PRO A 203 6.05 -41.16 9.44
C PRO A 203 4.63 -41.31 8.85
N GLY A 204 3.66 -41.77 9.64
CA GLY A 204 2.26 -41.87 9.24
C GLY A 204 1.60 -40.50 9.03
N ALA A 205 1.95 -39.50 9.84
CA ALA A 205 1.43 -38.15 9.69
C ALA A 205 2.10 -37.42 8.47
N ALA A 206 3.39 -37.72 8.21
CA ALA A 206 4.08 -37.21 7.06
C ALA A 206 3.52 -37.79 5.74
N ILE A 207 3.26 -39.09 5.71
CA ILE A 207 2.62 -39.76 4.57
C ILE A 207 1.17 -39.31 4.45
N GLY A 208 0.42 -39.22 5.57
CA GLY A 208 -0.95 -38.71 5.60
C GLY A 208 -1.04 -37.24 5.14
N GLY A 209 -0.07 -36.39 5.48
CA GLY A 209 0.04 -35.02 5.02
C GLY A 209 0.34 -34.93 3.51
N ALA A 210 1.28 -35.73 3.01
CA ALA A 210 1.62 -35.78 1.59
C ALA A 210 0.48 -36.39 0.75
N ILE A 211 -0.17 -37.43 1.24
CA ILE A 211 -1.36 -38.02 0.61
C ILE A 211 -2.55 -37.06 0.75
N GLY A 212 -2.72 -36.40 1.88
CA GLY A 212 -3.78 -35.40 2.09
C GLY A 212 -3.62 -34.16 1.22
N SER A 213 -2.40 -33.71 0.94
CA SER A 213 -2.14 -32.65 -0.04
C SER A 213 -2.40 -33.15 -1.46
N ALA A 214 -1.88 -34.33 -1.83
CA ALA A 214 -2.13 -34.92 -3.14
C ALA A 214 -3.61 -35.25 -3.39
N ILE A 215 -4.36 -35.65 -2.35
CA ILE A 215 -5.80 -35.87 -2.44
C ILE A 215 -6.56 -34.55 -2.51
N ARG A 216 -6.15 -33.50 -1.78
CA ARG A 216 -6.68 -32.13 -1.94
C ARG A 216 -6.41 -31.60 -3.34
N ASP A 217 -5.18 -31.72 -3.82
CA ASP A 217 -4.77 -31.30 -5.16
C ASP A 217 -5.55 -32.05 -6.26
N ALA A 218 -5.87 -33.32 -6.03
CA ALA A 218 -6.71 -34.14 -6.94
C ALA A 218 -8.21 -33.85 -6.78
N ALA A 219 -8.68 -33.56 -5.57
CA ALA A 219 -10.09 -33.24 -5.29
C ALA A 219 -10.44 -31.80 -5.73
N ASP A 220 -9.49 -30.89 -5.67
CA ASP A 220 -9.65 -29.50 -6.17
C ASP A 220 -9.43 -29.38 -7.69
N GLY A 221 -9.33 -30.51 -8.40
CA GLY A 221 -9.18 -30.53 -9.87
C GLY A 221 -7.83 -30.02 -10.38
N GLY A 222 -6.79 -30.23 -9.57
CA GLY A 222 -5.48 -29.60 -9.72
C GLY A 222 -5.57 -28.16 -9.23
N VAL A 223 -4.79 -27.80 -8.22
CA VAL A 223 -4.72 -26.43 -7.71
C VAL A 223 -4.54 -25.50 -8.89
N LYS A 224 -5.56 -24.75 -9.23
CA LYS A 224 -5.43 -23.68 -10.21
C LYS A 224 -4.60 -22.59 -9.54
N HIS A 225 -3.28 -22.67 -9.72
CA HIS A 225 -2.41 -21.59 -9.31
C HIS A 225 -2.87 -20.31 -9.99
N ASN A 226 -3.19 -19.29 -9.21
CA ASN A 226 -3.51 -17.98 -9.74
C ASN A 226 -2.19 -17.27 -10.07
N TYR A 227 -1.85 -17.23 -11.33
CA TYR A 227 -0.68 -16.50 -11.81
C TYR A 227 -1.07 -15.05 -12.09
N ASN A 228 -0.52 -14.13 -11.34
CA ASN A 228 -0.87 -12.73 -11.42
C ASN A 228 0.24 -11.91 -12.10
N PHE A 229 -0.16 -10.98 -12.92
CA PHE A 229 0.67 -9.87 -13.36
C PHE A 229 0.52 -8.76 -12.34
N VAL A 230 1.57 -8.45 -11.61
CA VAL A 230 1.55 -7.45 -10.54
C VAL A 230 2.17 -6.16 -11.04
N VAL A 231 1.46 -5.06 -10.88
CA VAL A 231 1.91 -3.74 -11.31
C VAL A 231 1.90 -2.81 -10.12
N MET A 232 3.00 -2.10 -9.90
CA MET A 232 3.14 -1.08 -8.87
C MET A 232 3.73 0.19 -9.50
N PRO A 233 2.90 1.15 -9.90
CA PRO A 233 3.37 2.46 -10.32
C PRO A 233 4.02 3.22 -9.15
N ASP A 234 5.06 4.00 -9.44
CA ASP A 234 5.52 5.02 -8.52
C ASP A 234 4.49 6.16 -8.52
N TYR A 235 4.27 6.78 -7.39
CA TYR A 235 3.47 8.00 -7.37
C TYR A 235 4.30 9.18 -7.86
N GLU A 236 3.65 10.20 -8.42
CA GLU A 236 4.32 11.45 -8.75
C GLU A 236 5.11 11.97 -7.53
N GLY A 237 6.31 12.44 -7.78
CA GLY A 237 7.24 12.83 -6.75
C GLY A 237 8.26 11.75 -6.40
N TYR A 238 8.20 10.58 -7.00
CA TYR A 238 9.17 9.49 -6.84
C TYR A 238 9.59 8.94 -8.21
N GLY A 239 10.65 8.13 -8.23
CA GLY A 239 11.20 7.57 -9.44
C GLY A 239 11.63 8.65 -10.43
N ASP A 240 11.15 8.58 -11.66
CA ASP A 240 11.49 9.56 -12.71
C ASP A 240 11.01 10.98 -12.39
N THR A 241 10.08 11.13 -11.46
CA THR A 241 9.54 12.42 -11.00
C THR A 241 9.98 12.84 -9.61
N LYS A 242 11.09 12.32 -9.08
CA LYS A 242 11.56 12.59 -7.72
C LYS A 242 11.72 14.08 -7.37
N THR A 243 11.90 14.93 -8.37
CA THR A 243 12.01 16.40 -8.20
C THR A 243 10.64 17.09 -8.15
N HIS A 244 9.56 16.40 -8.48
CA HIS A 244 8.20 16.93 -8.40
C HIS A 244 7.68 16.86 -6.97
N ALA A 245 6.64 17.64 -6.68
CA ALA A 245 5.87 17.48 -5.48
C ALA A 245 5.12 16.15 -5.49
N HIS A 246 5.05 15.49 -4.32
CA HIS A 246 4.23 14.29 -4.16
C HIS A 246 2.79 14.69 -3.78
N PRO A 247 1.77 14.28 -4.57
CA PRO A 247 0.37 14.59 -4.30
C PRO A 247 -0.19 13.71 -3.18
N TYR A 248 0.41 13.77 -1.98
CA TYR A 248 0.03 12.94 -0.84
C TYR A 248 -1.43 13.19 -0.46
N LEU A 249 -2.23 12.12 -0.50
CA LEU A 249 -3.69 12.13 -0.31
C LEU A 249 -4.46 13.06 -1.28
N TYR A 250 -3.89 13.41 -2.42
CA TYR A 250 -4.68 13.93 -3.55
C TYR A 250 -5.12 12.74 -4.41
N GLU A 251 -6.16 12.08 -3.92
CA GLU A 251 -6.49 10.71 -4.27
C GLU A 251 -6.96 10.55 -5.72
N GLU A 252 -7.74 11.49 -6.25
CA GLU A 252 -8.25 11.41 -7.62
C GLU A 252 -7.13 11.48 -8.65
N LEU A 253 -6.16 12.38 -8.45
CA LEU A 253 -4.99 12.48 -9.30
C LEU A 253 -4.13 11.22 -9.22
N THR A 254 -3.87 10.75 -8.00
CA THR A 254 -3.04 9.55 -7.79
C THR A 254 -3.71 8.31 -8.39
N ALA A 255 -5.03 8.16 -8.25
CA ALA A 255 -5.80 7.08 -8.87
C ALA A 255 -5.67 7.08 -10.40
N ARG A 256 -5.74 8.26 -11.03
CA ARG A 256 -5.52 8.42 -12.47
C ARG A 256 -4.13 7.98 -12.87
N GLN A 257 -3.10 8.45 -12.17
CA GLN A 257 -1.71 8.12 -12.45
C GLN A 257 -1.43 6.63 -12.28
N VAL A 258 -2.01 6.00 -11.25
CA VAL A 258 -1.93 4.55 -11.02
C VAL A 258 -2.55 3.75 -12.17
N LEU A 259 -3.72 4.16 -12.65
CA LEU A 259 -4.38 3.46 -13.76
C LEU A 259 -3.64 3.63 -15.08
N ASP A 260 -3.17 4.84 -15.39
CA ASP A 260 -2.33 5.07 -16.57
C ASP A 260 -1.08 4.17 -16.53
N GLY A 261 -0.46 4.03 -15.34
CA GLY A 261 0.67 3.14 -15.12
C GLY A 261 0.33 1.66 -15.29
N ALA A 262 -0.80 1.22 -14.78
CA ALA A 262 -1.22 -0.17 -14.89
C ALA A 262 -1.50 -0.57 -16.35
N VAL A 263 -2.21 0.27 -17.09
CA VAL A 263 -2.48 0.04 -18.53
C VAL A 263 -1.18 0.09 -19.33
N ALA A 264 -0.28 1.03 -19.00
CA ALA A 264 1.03 1.14 -19.65
C ALA A 264 1.91 -0.10 -19.39
N ALA A 265 1.94 -0.61 -18.17
CA ALA A 265 2.69 -1.82 -17.83
C ALA A 265 2.19 -3.04 -18.62
N ARG A 266 0.87 -3.21 -18.69
CA ARG A 266 0.27 -4.27 -19.50
C ARG A 266 0.61 -4.10 -20.98
N TYR A 267 0.49 -2.88 -21.51
CA TYR A 267 0.87 -2.59 -22.90
C TYR A 267 2.35 -2.92 -23.15
N ALA A 268 3.26 -2.50 -22.26
CA ALA A 268 4.68 -2.85 -22.34
C ALA A 268 4.89 -4.36 -22.37
N TYR A 269 4.23 -5.08 -21.47
CA TYR A 269 4.32 -6.54 -21.38
C TYR A 269 3.87 -7.24 -22.68
N GLU A 270 2.80 -6.77 -23.30
CA GLU A 270 2.26 -7.34 -24.52
C GLU A 270 3.03 -6.92 -25.79
N HIS A 271 3.83 -5.83 -25.76
CA HIS A 271 4.43 -5.26 -26.98
C HIS A 271 5.95 -5.20 -26.99
N ASP A 272 6.61 -5.16 -25.82
CA ASP A 272 8.08 -5.15 -25.74
C ASP A 272 8.66 -6.47 -26.29
N ALA A 273 9.72 -6.35 -27.09
CA ALA A 273 10.30 -7.48 -27.80
C ALA A 273 10.93 -8.53 -26.88
N ASP A 274 11.50 -8.11 -25.75
CA ASP A 274 12.16 -9.00 -24.80
C ASP A 274 11.15 -9.63 -23.86
N LEU A 275 10.15 -8.88 -23.41
CA LEU A 275 9.08 -9.41 -22.56
C LEU A 275 8.22 -10.45 -23.31
N LYS A 276 8.00 -10.27 -24.61
CA LYS A 276 7.34 -11.27 -25.46
C LYS A 276 8.05 -12.62 -25.50
N LYS A 277 9.36 -12.67 -25.29
CA LYS A 277 10.13 -13.92 -25.24
C LYS A 277 9.78 -14.78 -24.02
N LEU A 278 9.11 -14.22 -23.02
CA LEU A 278 8.60 -14.98 -21.88
C LEU A 278 7.45 -15.91 -22.26
N HIS A 279 6.77 -15.65 -23.38
CA HIS A 279 5.67 -16.47 -23.91
C HIS A 279 4.49 -16.69 -22.93
N VAL A 280 4.34 -15.86 -21.92
CA VAL A 280 3.22 -15.90 -20.97
C VAL A 280 2.20 -14.85 -21.40
N LYS A 281 0.96 -15.22 -21.60
CA LYS A 281 -0.09 -14.34 -22.15
C LYS A 281 -1.23 -14.17 -21.17
N PHE A 282 -1.88 -13.01 -21.21
CA PHE A 282 -3.14 -12.83 -20.50
C PHE A 282 -4.21 -13.78 -21.03
N ARG A 283 -4.95 -14.42 -20.12
CA ARG A 283 -6.15 -15.18 -20.46
C ARG A 283 -7.22 -14.24 -21.01
N LYS A 284 -8.19 -14.79 -21.72
CA LYS A 284 -9.33 -13.99 -22.22
C LYS A 284 -10.25 -13.52 -21.09
N ASP A 285 -10.33 -14.29 -20.02
CA ASP A 285 -11.17 -14.07 -18.83
C ASP A 285 -10.36 -13.56 -17.64
N TRP A 286 -9.22 -12.89 -17.89
CA TRP A 286 -8.40 -12.29 -16.83
C TRP A 286 -9.21 -11.28 -15.99
N ARG A 287 -8.80 -11.09 -14.75
CA ARG A 287 -9.47 -10.21 -13.80
C ARG A 287 -8.49 -9.13 -13.29
N THR A 288 -9.04 -7.99 -12.88
CA THR A 288 -8.26 -6.94 -12.23
C THR A 288 -8.73 -6.71 -10.81
N VAL A 289 -7.77 -6.64 -9.89
CA VAL A 289 -7.97 -6.25 -8.49
C VAL A 289 -6.98 -5.14 -8.15
N VAL A 290 -7.43 -4.17 -7.36
CA VAL A 290 -6.55 -3.13 -6.78
C VAL A 290 -6.31 -3.44 -5.31
N CYS A 291 -5.07 -3.32 -4.84
CA CYS A 291 -4.72 -3.66 -3.46
C CYS A 291 -3.68 -2.70 -2.88
N GLY A 292 -3.87 -2.27 -1.63
CA GLY A 292 -2.89 -1.48 -0.92
C GLY A 292 -3.17 -1.31 0.56
N TYR A 293 -2.16 -0.83 1.29
CA TYR A 293 -2.19 -0.59 2.73
C TYR A 293 -1.81 0.85 3.06
N SER A 294 -2.34 1.42 4.14
CA SER A 294 -2.04 2.79 4.57
C SER A 294 -2.39 3.82 3.47
N GLN A 295 -1.47 4.70 3.05
CA GLN A 295 -1.67 5.55 1.87
C GLN A 295 -2.14 4.71 0.67
N GLY A 296 -1.52 3.55 0.45
CA GLY A 296 -1.92 2.64 -0.61
C GLY A 296 -3.35 2.13 -0.46
N GLY A 297 -3.85 1.95 0.77
CA GLY A 297 -5.24 1.59 1.03
C GLY A 297 -6.23 2.67 0.55
N ALA A 298 -5.92 3.95 0.81
CA ALA A 298 -6.72 5.07 0.31
C ALA A 298 -6.62 5.19 -1.21
N VAL A 299 -5.40 5.08 -1.79
CA VAL A 299 -5.20 5.08 -3.25
C VAL A 299 -5.92 3.90 -3.91
N ALA A 300 -5.96 2.71 -3.28
CA ALA A 300 -6.71 1.57 -3.79
C ALA A 300 -8.21 1.86 -3.87
N MET A 301 -8.78 2.47 -2.83
CA MET A 301 -10.20 2.89 -2.83
C MET A 301 -10.46 3.99 -3.87
N ALA A 302 -9.57 4.97 -3.98
CA ALA A 302 -9.66 6.02 -4.98
C ALA A 302 -9.58 5.47 -6.41
N THR A 303 -8.69 4.51 -6.65
CA THR A 303 -8.55 3.84 -7.95
C THR A 303 -9.80 3.04 -8.29
N HIS A 304 -10.39 2.33 -7.32
CA HIS A 304 -11.68 1.64 -7.48
C HIS A 304 -12.78 2.64 -7.88
N ARG A 305 -12.94 3.73 -7.11
CA ARG A 305 -13.90 4.79 -7.40
C ARG A 305 -13.69 5.36 -8.80
N PHE A 306 -12.45 5.65 -9.19
CA PHE A 306 -12.11 6.21 -10.49
C PHE A 306 -12.46 5.25 -11.64
N ILE A 307 -12.18 3.96 -11.50
CA ILE A 307 -12.56 2.93 -12.47
C ILE A 307 -14.07 2.95 -12.72
N GLU A 308 -14.87 2.94 -11.66
CA GLU A 308 -16.32 2.85 -11.79
C GLU A 308 -16.97 4.15 -12.28
N GLN A 309 -16.49 5.31 -11.80
CA GLN A 309 -17.01 6.61 -12.24
C GLN A 309 -16.71 6.92 -13.70
N ASN A 310 -15.62 6.39 -14.22
CA ASN A 310 -15.23 6.54 -15.63
C ASN A 310 -15.64 5.35 -16.51
N HIS A 311 -16.46 4.42 -15.98
CA HIS A 311 -16.96 3.25 -16.73
C HIS A 311 -15.86 2.38 -17.33
N LEU A 312 -14.76 2.20 -16.63
CA LEU A 312 -13.59 1.41 -17.04
C LEU A 312 -13.64 -0.04 -16.52
N ASP A 313 -14.64 -0.37 -15.72
CA ASP A 313 -14.79 -1.66 -15.06
C ASP A 313 -14.90 -2.83 -16.06
N GLU A 314 -15.60 -2.66 -17.19
CA GLU A 314 -15.68 -3.70 -18.22
C GLU A 314 -14.37 -3.87 -18.98
N GLU A 315 -13.71 -2.77 -19.39
CA GLU A 315 -12.44 -2.79 -20.12
C GLU A 315 -11.31 -3.42 -19.31
N LEU A 316 -11.27 -3.11 -18.01
CA LEU A 316 -10.28 -3.63 -17.10
C LEU A 316 -10.64 -4.99 -16.50
N HIS A 317 -11.80 -5.55 -16.81
CA HIS A 317 -12.31 -6.75 -16.16
C HIS A 317 -12.24 -6.65 -14.63
N PHE A 318 -12.61 -5.49 -14.11
CA PHE A 318 -12.44 -5.14 -12.71
C PHE A 318 -13.39 -5.93 -11.81
N THR A 319 -12.91 -6.41 -10.67
CA THR A 319 -13.70 -7.24 -9.73
C THR A 319 -13.79 -6.65 -8.33
N GLY A 320 -12.90 -5.74 -7.96
CA GLY A 320 -12.94 -5.09 -6.67
C GLY A 320 -11.59 -4.66 -6.14
N SER A 321 -11.59 -4.21 -4.89
CA SER A 321 -10.38 -3.72 -4.22
C SER A 321 -10.20 -4.29 -2.82
N ILE A 322 -8.94 -4.34 -2.38
CA ILE A 322 -8.49 -4.75 -1.05
C ILE A 322 -7.79 -3.55 -0.42
N CYS A 323 -8.38 -2.95 0.60
CA CYS A 323 -7.95 -1.68 1.17
C CYS A 323 -7.67 -1.86 2.67
N GLY A 324 -6.40 -1.78 3.06
CA GLY A 324 -5.96 -1.92 4.45
C GLY A 324 -5.63 -0.57 5.09
N ASP A 325 -6.13 -0.32 6.31
CA ASP A 325 -5.85 0.82 7.20
C ASP A 325 -5.65 2.16 6.47
N GLY A 326 -6.48 2.43 5.46
CA GLY A 326 -6.36 3.61 4.62
C GLY A 326 -7.03 4.84 5.23
N PRO A 327 -6.43 6.04 5.06
CA PRO A 327 -7.06 7.31 5.42
C PRO A 327 -8.11 7.70 4.36
N TYR A 328 -9.22 6.92 4.29
CA TYR A 328 -10.27 7.07 3.27
C TYR A 328 -11.00 8.42 3.36
N ASP A 329 -11.01 9.02 4.54
CA ASP A 329 -11.48 10.37 4.82
C ASP A 329 -10.39 11.15 5.59
N PRO A 330 -9.61 12.00 4.91
CA PRO A 330 -8.57 12.79 5.57
C PRO A 330 -9.09 13.70 6.68
N MET A 331 -10.36 14.15 6.59
CA MET A 331 -10.99 14.93 7.66
C MET A 331 -11.23 14.09 8.92
N ALA A 332 -11.64 12.83 8.78
CA ALA A 332 -11.80 11.94 9.93
C ALA A 332 -10.44 11.70 10.64
N THR A 333 -9.37 11.52 9.87
CA THR A 333 -8.01 11.40 10.41
C THR A 333 -7.59 12.66 11.15
N LEU A 334 -7.80 13.84 10.58
CA LEU A 334 -7.48 15.11 11.23
C LEU A 334 -8.32 15.34 12.49
N MET A 335 -9.61 15.02 12.48
CA MET A 335 -10.47 15.15 13.67
C MET A 335 -10.02 14.24 14.82
N TYR A 336 -9.49 13.08 14.51
CA TYR A 336 -8.89 12.20 15.50
C TYR A 336 -7.61 12.81 16.14
N TYR A 337 -6.74 13.44 15.32
CA TYR A 337 -5.55 14.13 15.84
C TYR A 337 -5.93 15.35 16.71
N VAL A 338 -6.94 16.10 16.32
CA VAL A 338 -7.51 17.19 17.13
C VAL A 338 -8.02 16.68 18.47
N LYS A 339 -8.78 15.58 18.46
CA LYS A 339 -9.27 14.93 19.68
C LYS A 339 -8.10 14.51 20.58
N ASN A 340 -7.08 13.88 20.02
CA ASN A 340 -5.93 13.46 20.77
C ASN A 340 -5.17 14.65 21.37
N ASP A 341 -5.06 15.76 20.64
CA ASP A 341 -4.46 16.98 21.14
C ASP A 341 -5.23 17.57 22.33
N ILE A 342 -6.57 17.59 22.26
CA ILE A 342 -7.45 17.99 23.37
C ILE A 342 -7.24 17.08 24.60
N ASP A 343 -7.13 15.76 24.37
CA ASP A 343 -6.94 14.74 25.39
C ASP A 343 -5.47 14.65 25.90
N ASN A 344 -4.57 15.53 25.46
CA ASN A 344 -3.13 15.52 25.72
C ASN A 344 -2.44 14.20 25.33
N LYS A 345 -2.84 13.61 24.22
CA LYS A 345 -2.25 12.41 23.65
C LYS A 345 -1.41 12.76 22.41
N PRO A 346 -0.15 12.35 22.35
CA PRO A 346 0.69 12.59 21.17
C PRO A 346 0.30 11.66 20.02
N MET A 347 0.58 12.09 18.78
CA MET A 347 0.45 11.28 17.57
C MET A 347 1.55 10.22 17.52
N SER A 348 1.21 9.01 17.12
CA SER A 348 2.16 7.87 17.01
C SER A 348 3.21 8.10 15.94
N LEU A 349 2.79 8.55 14.76
CA LEU A 349 3.66 8.88 13.62
C LEU A 349 3.51 10.37 13.28
N PRO A 350 4.24 11.25 13.94
CA PRO A 350 4.07 12.70 13.79
C PRO A 350 4.39 13.21 12.38
N VAL A 351 5.14 12.47 11.57
CA VAL A 351 5.48 12.81 10.19
C VAL A 351 4.25 12.82 9.26
N VAL A 352 3.20 12.07 9.59
CA VAL A 352 2.01 11.92 8.73
C VAL A 352 1.26 13.25 8.58
N LEU A 353 1.09 14.01 9.66
CA LEU A 353 0.41 15.31 9.61
C LEU A 353 1.12 16.33 8.70
N PRO A 354 2.44 16.54 8.80
CA PRO A 354 3.18 17.36 7.83
C PRO A 354 3.07 16.87 6.39
N LEU A 355 3.06 15.54 6.15
CA LEU A 355 2.89 14.98 4.81
C LEU A 355 1.53 15.32 4.22
N ILE A 356 0.44 15.18 5.00
CA ILE A 356 -0.92 15.51 4.55
C ILE A 356 -0.99 16.98 4.11
N VAL A 357 -0.60 17.89 4.99
CA VAL A 357 -0.69 19.33 4.70
C VAL A 357 0.24 19.74 3.56
N LYS A 358 1.47 19.20 3.52
CA LYS A 358 2.42 19.47 2.43
C LYS A 358 1.91 18.95 1.09
N GLY A 359 1.38 17.73 1.04
CA GLY A 359 0.82 17.18 -0.19
C GLY A 359 -0.32 18.05 -0.74
N MET A 360 -1.19 18.55 0.15
CA MET A 360 -2.25 19.48 -0.23
C MET A 360 -1.70 20.84 -0.71
N LEU A 361 -0.74 21.43 0.01
CA LEU A 361 -0.10 22.70 -0.36
C LEU A 361 0.53 22.64 -1.74
N ASP A 362 1.23 21.57 -2.02
CA ASP A 362 2.02 21.46 -3.24
C ASP A 362 1.15 21.16 -4.47
N THR A 363 -0.01 20.51 -4.30
CA THR A 363 -0.73 19.92 -5.44
C THR A 363 -2.22 20.22 -5.49
N ASN A 364 -2.90 20.40 -4.35
CA ASN A 364 -4.35 20.57 -4.34
C ASN A 364 -4.78 21.96 -4.84
N PRO A 365 -5.76 22.07 -5.75
CA PRO A 365 -6.21 23.35 -6.32
C PRO A 365 -6.64 24.41 -5.29
N TYR A 366 -7.22 23.99 -4.17
CA TYR A 366 -7.63 24.90 -3.10
C TYR A 366 -6.45 25.58 -2.41
N MET A 367 -5.29 24.92 -2.37
CA MET A 367 -4.14 25.30 -1.57
C MET A 367 -3.03 26.04 -2.34
N ARG A 368 -3.13 26.15 -3.68
CA ARG A 368 -2.05 26.66 -4.56
C ARG A 368 -1.53 28.06 -4.24
N THR A 369 -2.28 28.88 -3.54
CA THR A 369 -1.89 30.24 -3.16
C THR A 369 -1.34 30.34 -1.74
N HIS A 370 -1.33 29.24 -1.01
CA HIS A 370 -0.91 29.15 0.37
C HIS A 370 0.52 28.61 0.50
N LYS A 371 1.09 28.78 1.67
CA LYS A 371 2.43 28.35 2.00
C LYS A 371 2.48 27.69 3.38
N ALA A 372 3.57 27.01 3.69
CA ALA A 372 3.71 26.23 4.91
C ALA A 372 3.50 27.06 6.19
N GLU A 373 3.96 28.33 6.18
CA GLU A 373 3.82 29.25 7.31
C GLU A 373 2.37 29.57 7.67
N ASP A 374 1.46 29.41 6.73
CA ASP A 374 0.03 29.64 6.94
C ASP A 374 -0.60 28.57 7.88
N TYR A 375 0.03 27.41 7.99
CA TYR A 375 -0.52 26.24 8.69
C TYR A 375 0.38 25.72 9.81
N PHE A 376 1.71 25.80 9.65
CA PHE A 376 2.65 25.21 10.58
C PHE A 376 3.19 26.21 11.60
N ASN A 377 3.50 25.69 12.78
CA ASN A 377 4.22 26.43 13.79
C ASN A 377 5.64 26.80 13.29
N THR A 378 6.05 28.06 13.48
CA THR A 378 7.37 28.54 13.09
C THR A 378 8.50 27.67 13.65
N LYS A 379 8.34 27.22 14.88
CA LYS A 379 9.31 26.33 15.53
C LYS A 379 9.41 24.98 14.80
N PHE A 380 8.29 24.40 14.41
CA PHE A 380 8.27 23.17 13.64
C PHE A 380 8.98 23.35 12.28
N LEU A 381 8.72 24.44 11.58
CA LEU A 381 9.38 24.73 10.30
C LEU A 381 10.90 24.83 10.40
N GLN A 382 11.41 25.29 11.55
CA GLN A 382 12.85 25.39 11.81
C GLN A 382 13.54 24.06 12.08
N THR A 383 12.81 22.96 12.31
CA THR A 383 13.39 21.61 12.50
C THR A 383 14.06 21.06 11.25
N GLY A 384 13.71 21.56 10.06
CA GLY A 384 14.18 21.02 8.77
C GLY A 384 13.40 19.82 8.27
N ILE A 385 12.40 19.32 9.01
CA ILE A 385 11.60 18.14 8.60
C ILE A 385 10.91 18.39 7.25
N MET A 386 10.34 19.58 7.05
CA MET A 386 9.71 19.91 5.76
C MET A 386 10.69 19.83 4.59
N LYS A 387 11.96 20.16 4.82
CA LYS A 387 13.02 20.00 3.81
C LYS A 387 13.31 18.53 3.53
N TRP A 388 13.37 17.68 4.54
CA TRP A 388 13.59 16.24 4.34
C TRP A 388 12.46 15.59 3.53
N LEU A 389 11.20 16.00 3.77
CA LEU A 389 10.05 15.56 2.99
C LEU A 389 10.10 16.06 1.54
N THR A 390 10.73 17.19 1.29
CA THR A 390 10.95 17.72 -0.06
C THR A 390 12.09 16.99 -0.77
N ASP A 391 13.20 16.78 -0.08
CA ASP A 391 14.41 16.17 -0.64
C ASP A 391 14.27 14.66 -0.90
N LYS A 392 13.36 13.99 -0.17
CA LYS A 392 13.04 12.55 -0.30
C LYS A 392 14.27 11.64 -0.20
N VAL A 393 15.16 11.96 0.73
CA VAL A 393 16.39 11.20 0.98
C VAL A 393 16.37 10.42 2.29
N LYS A 394 15.38 10.68 3.16
CA LYS A 394 15.19 9.99 4.44
C LYS A 394 13.90 9.19 4.40
N ASN A 395 13.97 7.90 4.75
CA ASN A 395 12.78 7.09 4.94
C ASN A 395 12.04 7.48 6.24
N SER A 396 10.82 6.99 6.42
CA SER A 396 10.00 7.34 7.59
C SER A 396 10.65 6.97 8.91
N GLY A 397 11.33 5.82 8.98
CA GLY A 397 12.08 5.40 10.17
C GLY A 397 13.26 6.32 10.49
N ASP A 398 13.98 6.82 9.47
CA ASP A 398 15.04 7.82 9.65
C ASP A 398 14.49 9.13 10.20
N ILE A 399 13.30 9.55 9.71
CA ILE A 399 12.65 10.77 10.18
C ILE A 399 12.17 10.60 11.62
N GLU A 400 11.61 9.47 11.99
CA GLU A 400 11.21 9.15 13.36
C GLU A 400 12.41 9.12 14.32
N ALA A 401 13.51 8.51 13.88
CA ALA A 401 14.76 8.55 14.66
C ALA A 401 15.24 9.99 14.87
N GLU A 402 15.07 10.85 13.88
CA GLU A 402 15.44 12.26 13.98
C GLU A 402 14.53 13.04 14.93
N PHE A 403 13.23 12.75 15.02
CA PHE A 403 12.37 13.32 16.05
C PHE A 403 12.90 12.99 17.47
N LYS A 404 13.35 11.76 17.70
CA LYS A 404 14.00 11.37 18.98
C LYS A 404 15.32 12.09 19.21
N ASN A 405 16.14 12.26 18.16
CA ASN A 405 17.40 12.98 18.24
C ASN A 405 17.17 14.46 18.58
N LEU A 406 16.21 15.11 17.94
CA LEU A 406 15.82 16.49 18.22
C LEU A 406 15.37 16.66 19.69
N TYR A 407 14.57 15.73 20.21
CA TYR A 407 14.19 15.74 21.62
C TYR A 407 15.41 15.65 22.55
N ASN A 408 16.33 14.72 22.27
CA ASN A 408 17.54 14.53 23.07
C ASN A 408 18.44 15.77 23.03
N GLN A 409 18.61 16.42 21.87
CA GLN A 409 19.35 17.69 21.76
C GLN A 409 18.75 18.78 22.65
N GLY A 410 17.43 18.84 22.78
CA GLY A 410 16.76 19.75 23.69
C GLY A 410 16.89 19.36 25.15
N LYS A 411 17.18 18.07 25.48
CA LYS A 411 17.33 17.57 26.83
C LYS A 411 18.74 17.85 27.40
N ASP A 412 19.76 17.68 26.54
CA ASP A 412 21.16 17.70 26.96
C ASP A 412 21.84 19.07 26.75
N GLY A 413 21.17 20.05 26.12
CA GLY A 413 21.69 21.37 25.81
C GLY A 413 20.77 22.53 26.21
N ASP A 414 21.21 23.74 25.93
CA ASP A 414 20.45 24.99 26.18
C ASP A 414 19.20 25.11 25.26
N ASN A 415 19.01 24.18 24.34
CA ASN A 415 17.91 24.20 23.41
C ASN A 415 16.67 23.50 23.98
N THR A 416 16.01 24.12 24.95
CA THR A 416 14.72 23.66 25.53
C THR A 416 13.61 23.55 24.49
N TYR A 417 13.83 24.14 23.32
CA TYR A 417 12.95 24.26 22.18
C TYR A 417 12.39 22.92 21.68
N TYR A 418 13.24 21.90 21.53
CA TYR A 418 12.76 20.60 21.03
C TYR A 418 12.00 19.79 22.08
N ARG A 419 12.22 20.05 23.39
CA ARG A 419 11.43 19.43 24.45
C ARG A 419 9.99 19.92 24.48
N ASP A 420 9.75 21.14 24.02
CA ASP A 420 8.40 21.71 23.95
C ASP A 420 7.60 21.17 22.76
N LEU A 421 8.29 20.64 21.74
CA LEU A 421 7.68 20.10 20.53
C LEU A 421 7.40 18.62 20.58
N LEU A 422 8.26 17.86 21.27
CA LEU A 422 8.35 16.42 21.14
C LEU A 422 8.25 15.74 22.51
N THR A 423 7.82 14.50 22.50
CA THR A 423 7.92 13.59 23.66
C THR A 423 9.25 12.84 23.64
N ALA A 424 9.63 12.22 24.78
CA ALA A 424 10.90 11.48 24.92
C ALA A 424 11.03 10.30 23.95
N ASP A 425 9.92 9.75 23.49
CA ASP A 425 9.85 8.68 22.50
C ASP A 425 9.74 9.18 21.05
N GLY A 426 9.85 10.50 20.81
CA GLY A 426 9.85 11.11 19.47
C GLY A 426 8.46 11.36 18.91
N ARG A 427 7.40 11.23 19.73
CA ARG A 427 6.05 11.58 19.31
C ARG A 427 5.77 13.06 19.51
N ALA A 428 4.84 13.62 18.76
CA ALA A 428 4.48 15.03 18.83
C ALA A 428 2.98 15.24 19.03
N MET A 429 2.64 16.30 19.75
CA MET A 429 1.26 16.80 19.82
C MET A 429 0.96 17.61 18.55
N MET A 430 -0.31 17.59 18.10
CA MET A 430 -0.73 18.41 16.95
C MET A 430 -0.42 19.90 17.16
N ARG A 431 -0.65 20.42 18.39
CA ARG A 431 -0.35 21.82 18.76
C ARG A 431 1.10 22.23 18.61
N ASN A 432 2.01 21.27 18.57
CA ASN A 432 3.44 21.54 18.42
C ASN A 432 3.85 21.62 16.94
N ILE A 433 3.04 21.07 16.05
CA ILE A 433 3.28 21.04 14.60
C ILE A 433 2.50 22.15 13.91
N MET A 434 1.20 22.25 14.19
CA MET A 434 0.33 23.25 13.56
C MET A 434 0.41 24.59 14.27
N ASN A 435 0.19 25.68 13.55
CA ASN A 435 0.07 26.99 14.16
C ASN A 435 -1.24 27.13 14.96
N LYS A 436 -1.32 28.20 15.73
CA LYS A 436 -2.44 28.43 16.64
C LYS A 436 -3.78 28.58 15.92
N GLU A 437 -3.79 29.33 14.82
CA GLU A 437 -5.00 29.60 14.04
C GLU A 437 -5.57 28.31 13.43
N CYS A 438 -4.71 27.47 12.89
CA CYS A 438 -5.08 26.17 12.34
C CYS A 438 -5.64 25.24 13.42
N LEU A 439 -4.98 25.16 14.55
CA LEU A 439 -5.41 24.33 15.68
C LEU A 439 -6.78 24.81 16.23
N GLU A 440 -6.95 26.11 16.43
CA GLU A 440 -8.22 26.68 16.90
C GLU A 440 -9.37 26.43 15.92
N TYR A 441 -9.14 26.61 14.63
CA TYR A 441 -10.13 26.36 13.60
C TYR A 441 -10.65 24.92 13.63
N PHE A 442 -9.75 23.94 13.58
CA PHE A 442 -10.14 22.54 13.57
C PHE A 442 -10.64 22.05 14.94
N THR A 443 -10.18 22.63 16.04
CA THR A 443 -10.74 22.37 17.39
C THR A 443 -12.19 22.83 17.47
N ASN A 444 -12.53 23.99 16.90
CA ASN A 444 -13.91 24.48 16.86
C ASN A 444 -14.81 23.58 15.99
N ILE A 445 -14.32 23.10 14.85
CA ILE A 445 -15.02 22.13 14.02
C ILE A 445 -15.26 20.83 14.82
N TYR A 446 -14.25 20.29 15.45
CA TYR A 446 -14.37 19.08 16.26
C TYR A 446 -15.42 19.26 17.37
N ASN A 447 -15.33 20.33 18.16
CA ASN A 447 -16.28 20.58 19.25
C ASN A 447 -17.72 20.72 18.78
N THR A 448 -17.93 21.30 17.59
CA THR A 448 -19.26 21.49 16.99
C THR A 448 -19.82 20.19 16.42
N TYR A 449 -18.99 19.38 15.75
CA TYR A 449 -19.44 18.24 14.93
C TYR A 449 -18.96 16.89 15.45
N LYS A 450 -18.33 16.78 16.64
CA LYS A 450 -17.77 15.54 17.20
C LYS A 450 -18.74 14.35 17.27
N ASN A 451 -20.05 14.61 17.32
CA ASN A 451 -21.08 13.57 17.32
C ASN A 451 -21.62 13.25 15.91
N GLN A 452 -21.20 14.00 14.89
CA GLN A 452 -21.73 13.91 13.53
C GLN A 452 -20.69 13.45 12.51
N TYR A 453 -19.40 13.68 12.73
CA TYR A 453 -18.38 13.44 11.70
C TYR A 453 -18.29 11.96 11.24
N LYS A 454 -18.72 11.03 12.06
CA LYS A 454 -18.83 9.60 11.69
C LYS A 454 -20.17 9.24 11.05
N THR A 455 -21.13 10.12 11.04
CA THR A 455 -22.46 9.87 10.46
C THR A 455 -22.49 10.15 8.96
N ALA A 456 -23.57 9.74 8.32
CA ALA A 456 -23.80 10.05 6.91
C ALA A 456 -23.84 11.57 6.60
N ALA A 457 -24.18 12.42 7.60
CA ALA A 457 -24.23 13.87 7.41
C ALA A 457 -22.82 14.51 7.30
N GLY A 458 -21.80 13.86 7.92
CA GLY A 458 -20.43 14.35 7.88
C GLY A 458 -20.23 15.73 8.53
N ILE A 459 -19.10 16.36 8.21
CA ILE A 459 -18.77 17.74 8.59
C ILE A 459 -19.19 18.66 7.44
N PRO A 460 -19.98 19.73 7.70
CA PRO A 460 -20.38 20.66 6.65
C PRO A 460 -19.18 21.37 6.02
N LEU A 461 -19.19 21.51 4.71
CA LEU A 461 -18.17 22.26 3.99
C LEU A 461 -18.25 23.76 4.31
N PRO A 462 -17.11 24.47 4.33
CA PRO A 462 -17.11 25.93 4.52
C PRO A 462 -17.82 26.62 3.36
N THR A 463 -18.61 27.65 3.72
CA THR A 463 -19.37 28.44 2.75
C THR A 463 -18.57 29.62 2.18
N LYS A 464 -17.42 29.91 2.76
CA LYS A 464 -16.51 30.98 2.35
C LYS A 464 -15.11 30.42 2.13
N ARG A 465 -14.33 31.11 1.34
CA ARG A 465 -12.90 30.83 1.14
C ARG A 465 -12.07 31.61 2.16
N GLY A 466 -11.01 31.02 2.60
CA GLY A 466 -10.03 31.56 3.54
C GLY A 466 -8.91 30.54 3.76
N VAL A 467 -7.86 30.93 4.46
CA VAL A 467 -6.68 30.07 4.63
C VAL A 467 -7.03 28.72 5.26
N MET A 468 -7.79 28.73 6.34
CA MET A 468 -8.18 27.50 7.05
C MET A 468 -9.28 26.74 6.34
N GLU A 469 -10.24 27.48 5.75
CA GLU A 469 -11.33 26.93 4.96
C GLU A 469 -10.82 26.21 3.70
N ASP A 470 -9.75 26.71 3.10
CA ASP A 470 -9.14 26.09 1.93
C ASP A 470 -8.45 24.77 2.26
N LEU A 471 -7.79 24.66 3.41
CA LEU A 471 -7.29 23.37 3.89
C LEU A 471 -8.45 22.40 4.20
N HIS A 472 -9.52 22.89 4.82
CA HIS A 472 -10.73 22.07 5.06
C HIS A 472 -11.31 21.55 3.74
N LEU A 473 -11.47 22.41 2.73
CA LEU A 473 -11.95 22.03 1.40
C LEU A 473 -11.01 21.04 0.72
N ALA A 474 -9.70 21.24 0.82
CA ALA A 474 -8.71 20.34 0.27
C ALA A 474 -8.79 18.93 0.89
N LEU A 475 -8.92 18.83 2.20
CA LEU A 475 -9.09 17.56 2.89
C LEU A 475 -10.42 16.89 2.54
N ALA A 476 -11.52 17.64 2.59
CA ALA A 476 -12.86 17.12 2.30
C ALA A 476 -13.02 16.69 0.83
N SER A 477 -12.34 17.33 -0.12
CA SER A 477 -12.36 16.92 -1.54
C SER A 477 -11.71 15.56 -1.78
N ASN A 478 -10.96 15.05 -0.81
CA ASN A 478 -10.29 13.76 -0.85
C ASN A 478 -10.98 12.69 0.03
N ASP A 479 -12.23 12.92 0.42
CA ASP A 479 -13.05 11.88 1.03
C ASP A 479 -13.47 10.85 -0.03
N MET A 480 -12.86 9.67 0.03
CA MET A 480 -13.13 8.58 -0.92
C MET A 480 -14.40 7.82 -0.60
N THR A 481 -15.05 8.11 0.51
CA THR A 481 -16.30 7.45 0.92
C THR A 481 -17.55 8.18 0.41
N GLU A 482 -17.39 9.38 -0.16
CA GLU A 482 -18.50 10.27 -0.58
C GLU A 482 -18.68 10.32 -2.09
N GLY A 483 -19.90 10.68 -2.52
CA GLY A 483 -20.20 11.07 -3.90
C GLY A 483 -20.31 9.93 -4.90
N TRP A 484 -20.33 8.68 -4.46
CA TRP A 484 -20.50 7.51 -5.33
C TRP A 484 -21.15 6.33 -4.61
N THR A 485 -21.59 5.36 -5.39
CA THR A 485 -22.07 4.07 -4.89
C THR A 485 -21.30 2.98 -5.62
N PRO A 486 -20.54 2.13 -4.92
CA PRO A 486 -19.80 1.05 -5.57
C PRO A 486 -20.70 0.09 -6.33
N LYS A 487 -20.16 -0.50 -7.39
CA LYS A 487 -20.76 -1.61 -8.16
C LYS A 487 -20.01 -2.92 -7.95
N HIS A 488 -18.77 -2.84 -7.44
CA HIS A 488 -17.91 -3.98 -7.14
C HIS A 488 -17.55 -4.02 -5.66
N GLN A 489 -17.07 -5.16 -5.21
CA GLN A 489 -16.78 -5.41 -3.80
C GLN A 489 -15.52 -4.66 -3.34
N ILE A 490 -15.59 -4.08 -2.14
CA ILE A 490 -14.48 -3.47 -1.42
C ILE A 490 -14.22 -4.31 -0.16
N LEU A 491 -13.04 -4.90 -0.07
CA LEU A 491 -12.60 -5.61 1.13
C LEU A 491 -11.74 -4.66 1.97
N LEU A 492 -12.25 -4.28 3.13
CA LEU A 492 -11.57 -3.41 4.08
C LEU A 492 -10.90 -4.24 5.18
N PHE A 493 -9.70 -3.86 5.55
CA PHE A 493 -9.03 -4.30 6.76
C PHE A 493 -8.73 -3.09 7.62
N HIS A 494 -8.93 -3.17 8.95
CA HIS A 494 -8.52 -2.10 9.84
C HIS A 494 -8.25 -2.59 11.26
N SER A 495 -7.11 -2.16 11.84
CA SER A 495 -6.80 -2.41 13.25
C SER A 495 -7.53 -1.41 14.14
N LYS A 496 -8.20 -1.91 15.20
CA LYS A 496 -8.81 -1.03 16.21
C LYS A 496 -7.81 -0.23 17.03
N ALA A 497 -6.57 -0.70 17.10
CA ALA A 497 -5.51 -0.06 17.85
C ALA A 497 -4.69 0.94 17.02
N ASP A 498 -5.02 1.11 15.75
CA ASP A 498 -4.33 2.05 14.88
C ASP A 498 -4.60 3.50 15.32
N THR A 499 -3.52 4.17 15.77
CA THR A 499 -3.57 5.58 16.19
C THR A 499 -2.94 6.52 15.16
N THR A 500 -2.41 5.98 14.06
CA THR A 500 -1.89 6.76 12.93
C THR A 500 -2.99 7.02 11.91
N VAL A 501 -3.67 5.96 11.45
CA VAL A 501 -4.89 6.06 10.66
C VAL A 501 -6.03 5.49 11.50
N PRO A 502 -6.85 6.35 12.11
CA PRO A 502 -7.81 5.91 13.10
C PRO A 502 -8.90 5.02 12.49
N TYR A 503 -9.36 4.05 13.29
CA TYR A 503 -10.44 3.13 12.93
C TYR A 503 -11.72 3.84 12.46
N ASP A 504 -11.88 5.11 12.82
CA ASP A 504 -12.97 6.00 12.36
C ASP A 504 -13.07 6.05 10.83
N ASN A 505 -11.95 5.90 10.11
CA ASN A 505 -11.94 5.80 8.64
C ASN A 505 -12.70 4.58 8.13
N ALA A 506 -12.50 3.43 8.74
CA ALA A 506 -13.21 2.20 8.38
C ALA A 506 -14.70 2.28 8.74
N GLU A 507 -15.05 2.80 9.93
CA GLU A 507 -16.44 2.99 10.34
C GLU A 507 -17.19 3.91 9.37
N ARG A 508 -16.53 4.98 8.94
CA ARG A 508 -17.10 5.90 7.96
C ARG A 508 -17.29 5.24 6.59
N ALA A 509 -16.28 4.53 6.10
CA ALA A 509 -16.36 3.80 4.85
C ALA A 509 -17.51 2.78 4.88
N MET A 510 -17.66 2.01 5.96
CA MET A 510 -18.77 1.08 6.13
C MET A 510 -20.13 1.78 6.13
N THR A 511 -20.24 2.94 6.78
CA THR A 511 -21.48 3.71 6.84
C THR A 511 -21.89 4.24 5.47
N LYS A 512 -20.92 4.70 4.66
CA LYS A 512 -21.18 5.37 3.39
C LYS A 512 -21.30 4.41 2.21
N LEU A 513 -20.45 3.40 2.14
CA LEU A 513 -20.39 2.46 1.02
C LEU A 513 -21.36 1.27 1.21
N GLY A 514 -21.91 1.10 2.42
CA GLY A 514 -22.92 0.13 2.72
C GLY A 514 -22.50 -1.31 2.40
N GLY A 515 -23.44 -2.11 1.89
CA GLY A 515 -23.20 -3.55 1.65
C GLY A 515 -22.18 -3.88 0.54
N TRP A 516 -21.55 -2.88 -0.08
CA TRP A 516 -20.44 -3.09 -1.01
C TRP A 516 -19.08 -3.14 -0.31
N ALA A 517 -19.00 -2.62 0.91
CA ALA A 517 -17.81 -2.72 1.75
C ALA A 517 -17.96 -3.86 2.78
N VAL A 518 -16.94 -4.67 2.92
CA VAL A 518 -16.85 -5.71 3.95
C VAL A 518 -15.58 -5.47 4.76
N LEU A 519 -15.76 -5.26 6.06
CA LEU A 519 -14.67 -4.94 6.97
C LEU A 519 -14.22 -6.17 7.75
N HIS A 520 -12.94 -6.48 7.63
CA HIS A 520 -12.23 -7.31 8.60
C HIS A 520 -11.57 -6.40 9.63
N THR A 521 -11.89 -6.60 10.88
CA THR A 521 -11.32 -5.83 11.99
C THR A 521 -10.29 -6.67 12.72
N SER A 522 -9.06 -6.16 12.86
CA SER A 522 -8.07 -6.76 13.73
C SER A 522 -8.24 -6.26 15.17
N ASP A 523 -8.43 -7.20 16.09
CA ASP A 523 -8.55 -6.95 17.53
C ASP A 523 -7.23 -7.25 18.30
N ARG A 524 -6.12 -7.45 17.59
CA ARG A 524 -4.83 -7.85 18.17
C ARG A 524 -4.10 -6.74 18.91
N GLY A 525 -4.64 -5.53 18.91
CA GLY A 525 -4.02 -4.38 19.58
C GLY A 525 -2.73 -3.89 18.91
N ARG A 526 -2.55 -4.17 17.62
CA ARG A 526 -1.38 -3.72 16.86
C ARG A 526 -1.58 -2.34 16.29
N GLU A 527 -0.57 -1.50 16.47
CA GLU A 527 -0.47 -0.20 15.85
C GLU A 527 -0.24 -0.31 14.34
N HIS A 528 -0.43 0.78 13.62
CA HIS A 528 -0.45 0.90 12.18
C HIS A 528 0.60 0.07 11.42
N VAL A 529 1.88 0.22 11.78
CA VAL A 529 2.97 -0.49 11.08
C VAL A 529 2.90 -2.00 11.28
N ASP A 530 2.64 -2.42 12.53
CA ASP A 530 2.53 -3.85 12.86
C ASP A 530 1.23 -4.47 12.33
N ALA A 531 0.15 -3.70 12.24
CA ALA A 531 -1.10 -4.13 11.64
C ALA A 531 -0.95 -4.39 10.13
N GLY A 532 -0.05 -3.69 9.45
CA GLY A 532 0.30 -3.97 8.07
C GLY A 532 0.82 -5.40 7.85
N GLN A 533 1.53 -5.96 8.82
CA GLN A 533 1.96 -7.36 8.75
C GLN A 533 0.76 -8.31 8.82
N ASP A 534 -0.24 -8.01 9.66
CA ASP A 534 -1.46 -8.79 9.75
C ASP A 534 -2.29 -8.68 8.46
N PHE A 535 -2.32 -7.50 7.85
CA PHE A 535 -2.98 -7.28 6.57
C PHE A 535 -2.37 -8.13 5.45
N PHE A 536 -1.06 -8.14 5.31
CA PHE A 536 -0.39 -8.88 4.24
C PHE A 536 -0.28 -10.38 4.52
N ALA A 537 0.18 -10.74 5.71
CA ALA A 537 0.55 -12.12 6.04
C ALA A 537 -0.52 -12.90 6.82
N GLY A 538 -1.52 -12.21 7.36
CA GLY A 538 -2.56 -12.82 8.21
C GLY A 538 -2.22 -12.80 9.71
N GLU A 539 -3.25 -12.99 10.52
CA GLU A 539 -3.20 -12.96 11.99
C GLU A 539 -2.78 -14.32 12.55
N THR A 540 -1.53 -14.70 12.41
CA THR A 540 -1.01 -15.96 12.93
C THR A 540 -0.30 -15.76 14.28
N ASP A 541 -0.78 -16.45 15.34
CA ASP A 541 -0.23 -16.34 16.70
C ASP A 541 0.76 -17.44 17.07
N GLY A 542 0.93 -18.45 16.21
CA GLY A 542 1.71 -19.64 16.51
C GLY A 542 3.20 -19.47 16.22
N VAL A 543 4.06 -19.97 17.13
CA VAL A 543 5.50 -20.14 16.87
C VAL A 543 5.71 -21.07 15.66
N PHE A 544 4.81 -22.02 15.46
CA PHE A 544 4.81 -22.93 14.32
C PHE A 544 4.33 -22.25 13.02
N ASP A 545 3.44 -21.27 13.10
CA ASP A 545 2.95 -20.52 11.93
C ASP A 545 4.00 -19.56 11.39
N LYS A 546 4.85 -19.02 12.28
CA LYS A 546 6.03 -18.23 11.86
C LYS A 546 7.07 -19.06 11.11
N ALA A 547 7.07 -20.37 11.35
CA ALA A 547 8.00 -21.32 10.72
C ALA A 547 7.38 -22.08 9.53
N ALA A 548 6.05 -22.05 9.35
CA ALA A 548 5.46 -22.50 8.10
C ALA A 548 5.92 -21.53 7.02
N LEU A 549 6.63 -22.05 6.03
CA LEU A 549 6.82 -21.34 4.77
C LEU A 549 5.40 -21.04 4.30
N ALA A 550 4.95 -19.77 4.47
CA ALA A 550 3.63 -19.40 4.05
C ALA A 550 3.52 -19.74 2.57
N ILE A 551 2.69 -20.69 2.28
CA ILE A 551 2.29 -20.98 0.93
C ILE A 551 1.47 -19.76 0.49
N GLU A 552 1.49 -19.43 -0.78
CA GLU A 552 0.72 -18.30 -1.34
C GLU A 552 -0.73 -18.26 -0.81
N ASP A 553 -1.34 -19.44 -0.62
CA ASP A 553 -2.70 -19.61 -0.10
C ASP A 553 -2.88 -19.18 1.38
N ASP A 554 -1.79 -18.99 2.13
CA ASP A 554 -1.84 -18.61 3.55
C ASP A 554 -1.74 -17.10 3.77
N LEU A 555 -1.38 -16.33 2.75
CA LEU A 555 -1.35 -14.88 2.85
C LEU A 555 -2.78 -14.32 2.85
N ARG A 556 -3.10 -13.44 3.80
CA ARG A 556 -4.44 -12.81 3.87
C ARG A 556 -4.81 -12.10 2.57
N VAL A 557 -3.87 -11.35 2.00
CA VAL A 557 -4.08 -10.66 0.71
C VAL A 557 -4.34 -11.67 -0.42
N ALA A 558 -3.68 -12.82 -0.44
CA ALA A 558 -3.93 -13.86 -1.43
C ALA A 558 -5.31 -14.48 -1.27
N VAL A 559 -5.74 -14.73 -0.03
CA VAL A 559 -7.11 -15.20 0.28
C VAL A 559 -8.15 -14.17 -0.16
N ALA A 560 -7.92 -12.90 0.12
CA ALA A 560 -8.79 -11.81 -0.32
C ALA A 560 -8.85 -11.69 -1.85
N LEU A 561 -7.69 -11.76 -2.50
CA LEU A 561 -7.57 -11.75 -3.96
C LEU A 561 -8.37 -12.89 -4.59
N LYS A 562 -8.21 -14.11 -4.09
CA LYS A 562 -8.98 -15.28 -4.56
C LYS A 562 -10.49 -15.06 -4.42
N LYS A 563 -10.95 -14.55 -3.29
CA LYS A 563 -12.37 -14.24 -3.08
C LYS A 563 -12.92 -13.24 -4.09
N LEU A 564 -12.17 -12.20 -4.44
CA LEU A 564 -12.58 -11.23 -5.45
C LEU A 564 -12.57 -11.81 -6.87
N ILE A 565 -11.58 -12.66 -7.18
CA ILE A 565 -11.45 -13.29 -8.50
C ILE A 565 -12.57 -14.30 -8.74
N ASP A 566 -13.00 -15.02 -7.71
CA ASP A 566 -14.07 -16.01 -7.80
C ASP A 566 -15.47 -15.37 -7.90
N LEU A 567 -15.59 -14.05 -7.69
CA LEU A 567 -16.85 -13.35 -7.88
C LEU A 567 -17.26 -13.32 -9.38
N PRO A 568 -18.57 -13.45 -9.67
CA PRO A 568 -19.05 -13.25 -11.02
C PRO A 568 -18.73 -11.84 -11.53
N TYR A 569 -18.31 -11.75 -12.78
CA TYR A 569 -17.85 -10.50 -13.44
C TYR A 569 -18.90 -9.36 -13.47
N LYS A 570 -20.16 -9.60 -13.19
CA LYS A 570 -21.20 -8.57 -13.24
C LYS A 570 -21.75 -8.28 -11.83
N GLY A 571 -21.05 -7.46 -11.07
CA GLY A 571 -21.65 -6.69 -9.98
C GLY A 571 -22.46 -7.48 -8.94
N GLN A 572 -22.18 -8.74 -8.71
CA GLN A 572 -22.82 -9.47 -7.63
C GLN A 572 -22.09 -9.21 -6.33
N LYS A 573 -22.84 -8.75 -5.34
CA LYS A 573 -22.37 -8.72 -3.96
C LYS A 573 -21.89 -10.12 -3.59
N ALA A 574 -20.74 -10.21 -2.99
CA ALA A 574 -20.26 -11.44 -2.39
C ALA A 574 -21.26 -11.86 -1.31
N GLY A 575 -22.04 -12.89 -1.61
CA GLY A 575 -23.17 -13.29 -0.76
C GLY A 575 -22.80 -13.68 0.67
N ASP A 576 -21.53 -13.97 0.98
CA ASP A 576 -21.11 -14.43 2.31
C ASP A 576 -19.63 -14.15 2.64
N ILE A 577 -19.06 -13.03 2.20
CA ILE A 577 -17.76 -12.61 2.71
C ILE A 577 -17.97 -11.91 4.07
N SER A 578 -18.47 -12.62 5.06
CA SER A 578 -18.62 -12.04 6.40
C SER A 578 -17.29 -11.98 7.17
N LYS A 579 -16.29 -12.75 6.73
CA LYS A 579 -14.91 -12.75 7.27
C LYS A 579 -13.94 -13.15 6.16
N TRP A 580 -12.97 -12.31 5.86
CA TRP A 580 -11.87 -12.60 4.94
C TRP A 580 -10.51 -12.43 5.61
#